data_f90cb01bc8f1fb89ca4ce197fa74375d
#
_entry.id   f90cb01bc8f1fb89ca4ce197fa74375d
#
_cell.length_a   1.000
_cell.length_b   1.000
_cell.length_c   1.000
_cell.angle_alpha   90.00
_cell.angle_beta   90.00
_cell.angle_gamma   90.00
#
_symmetry.space_group_name_H-M   'P 1'
#
loop_
_entity.id
_entity.type
_entity.pdbx_description
1 polymer ?
#
loop_
_entity_poly.entity_id
_entity_poly.type
_entity_poly.pdbx_seq_one_letter_code
_entity_poly.pdbx_strand_id
1 'polypeptide(L)'
;MVIKHIKIRNYKTYLSLDLDLSTAKYRPIILIGGMNGGGKTTLFEAICGALYGLKIRTKEQFRELLNNGAIGTESPEIWLELTFTGLVLGQEQTYILKRGYKLNTAENPVESVSLNMNGNQFVYGTAMPIAQRAQAEQQVNKIIKANLPQELSKYFLFDAMQSSDLLKEGVFSQLIR
;
A
#
# COMPACT_ATOMS: atom_id res chain seq x y z
N MET A 1 1.37 -3.77 -14.03
CA MET A 1 0.77 -4.17 -12.73
C MET A 1 -0.74 -3.99 -12.79
N VAL A 2 -1.51 -4.94 -12.26
CA VAL A 2 -2.96 -4.82 -12.09
C VAL A 2 -3.29 -5.15 -10.64
N ILE A 3 -3.95 -4.23 -9.94
CA ILE A 3 -4.42 -4.45 -8.56
C ILE A 3 -5.65 -5.35 -8.62
N LYS A 4 -5.67 -6.41 -7.81
CA LYS A 4 -6.74 -7.41 -7.79
C LYS A 4 -7.56 -7.37 -6.51
N HIS A 5 -6.92 -7.03 -5.38
CA HIS A 5 -7.60 -7.08 -4.09
C HIS A 5 -6.89 -6.20 -3.08
N ILE A 6 -7.65 -5.58 -2.18
CA ILE A 6 -7.10 -4.85 -1.03
C ILE A 6 -7.86 -5.20 0.24
N LYS A 7 -7.10 -5.47 1.31
CA LYS A 7 -7.65 -5.56 2.67
C LYS A 7 -7.01 -4.49 3.53
N ILE A 8 -7.84 -3.86 4.35
CA ILE A 8 -7.43 -2.80 5.26
C ILE A 8 -8.01 -3.12 6.64
N ARG A 9 -7.21 -2.97 7.69
CA ARG A 9 -7.68 -3.04 9.07
C ARG A 9 -7.13 -1.89 9.88
N ASN A 10 -7.99 -1.31 10.71
CA ASN A 10 -7.68 -0.28 11.69
C ASN A 10 -6.98 0.95 11.10
N TYR A 11 -7.29 1.33 9.87
CA TYR A 11 -6.63 2.47 9.20
C TYR A 11 -7.61 3.59 8.91
N LYS A 12 -7.42 4.75 9.53
CA LYS A 12 -8.24 5.96 9.38
C LYS A 12 -9.74 5.65 9.47
N THR A 13 -10.49 5.85 8.40
CA THR A 13 -11.95 5.60 8.34
C THR A 13 -12.30 4.11 8.30
N TYR A 14 -11.36 3.22 8.01
CA TYR A 14 -11.62 1.79 7.88
C TYR A 14 -11.23 1.02 9.15
N LEU A 15 -12.22 0.55 9.89
CA LEU A 15 -12.01 -0.49 10.92
C LEU A 15 -11.68 -1.83 10.23
N SER A 16 -12.42 -2.18 9.18
CA SER A 16 -12.15 -3.34 8.33
C SER A 16 -12.72 -3.07 6.93
N LEU A 17 -11.91 -3.32 5.91
CA LEU A 17 -12.32 -3.34 4.51
C LEU A 17 -11.69 -4.56 3.85
N ASP A 18 -12.49 -5.28 3.06
CA ASP A 18 -12.07 -6.38 2.21
C ASP A 18 -12.72 -6.14 0.84
N LEU A 19 -11.92 -5.75 -0.17
CA LEU A 19 -12.43 -5.28 -1.46
C LEU A 19 -11.76 -6.02 -2.61
N ASP A 20 -12.56 -6.77 -3.37
CA ASP A 20 -12.16 -7.36 -4.63
C ASP A 20 -12.17 -6.28 -5.73
N LEU A 21 -11.04 -6.10 -6.37
CA LEU A 21 -10.79 -5.19 -7.49
C LEU A 21 -10.50 -5.96 -8.78
N SER A 22 -10.90 -7.22 -8.84
CA SER A 22 -10.76 -8.03 -10.04
C SER A 22 -11.70 -7.53 -11.13
N THR A 23 -11.22 -7.47 -12.37
CA THR A 23 -11.99 -7.01 -13.52
C THR A 23 -12.11 -8.12 -14.56
N ALA A 24 -13.25 -8.17 -15.25
CA ALA A 24 -13.40 -9.02 -16.43
C ALA A 24 -12.70 -8.38 -17.65
N LYS A 25 -12.22 -9.22 -18.58
CA LYS A 25 -11.48 -8.78 -19.79
C LYS A 25 -12.20 -7.68 -20.58
N TYR A 26 -13.54 -7.74 -20.63
CA TYR A 26 -14.37 -6.78 -21.37
C TYR A 26 -14.95 -5.65 -20.51
N ARG A 27 -14.61 -5.60 -19.22
CA ARG A 27 -15.02 -4.55 -18.28
C ARG A 27 -13.84 -4.20 -17.37
N PRO A 28 -12.80 -3.54 -17.91
CA PRO A 28 -11.55 -3.30 -17.19
C PRO A 28 -11.60 -2.14 -16.20
N ILE A 29 -12.74 -1.46 -16.07
CA ILE A 29 -12.90 -0.26 -15.23
C ILE A 29 -13.67 -0.61 -13.97
N ILE A 30 -13.15 -0.21 -12.82
CA ILE A 30 -13.83 -0.23 -11.53
C ILE A 30 -14.15 1.19 -11.14
N LEU A 31 -15.43 1.46 -10.88
CA LEU A 31 -15.88 2.74 -10.36
C LEU A 31 -16.13 2.62 -8.85
N ILE A 32 -15.41 3.41 -8.05
CA ILE A 32 -15.57 3.46 -6.60
C ILE A 32 -16.31 4.75 -6.25
N GLY A 33 -17.60 4.62 -5.96
CA GLY A 33 -18.46 5.72 -5.51
C GLY A 33 -18.53 5.83 -3.98
N GLY A 34 -18.87 7.01 -3.49
CA GLY A 34 -19.10 7.24 -2.08
C GLY A 34 -19.30 8.73 -1.76
N MET A 35 -19.98 9.01 -0.66
CA MET A 35 -20.16 10.38 -0.15
C MET A 35 -18.82 11.02 0.22
N ASN A 36 -18.81 12.36 0.37
CA ASN A 36 -17.65 13.06 0.93
C ASN A 36 -17.39 12.57 2.36
N GLY A 37 -16.12 12.32 2.68
CA GLY A 37 -15.74 11.68 3.95
C GLY A 37 -15.89 10.15 3.97
N GLY A 38 -16.47 9.51 2.94
CA GLY A 38 -16.69 8.06 2.87
C GLY A 38 -15.43 7.20 2.64
N GLY A 39 -14.23 7.77 2.78
CA GLY A 39 -12.97 7.02 2.76
C GLY A 39 -12.32 6.83 1.39
N LYS A 40 -12.82 7.46 0.30
CA LYS A 40 -12.22 7.30 -1.05
C LYS A 40 -10.72 7.64 -1.07
N THR A 41 -10.34 8.79 -0.52
CA THR A 41 -8.93 9.19 -0.39
C THR A 41 -8.16 8.24 0.54
N THR A 42 -8.79 7.79 1.63
CA THR A 42 -8.18 6.79 2.54
C THR A 42 -7.90 5.47 1.84
N LEU A 43 -8.78 5.00 0.95
CA LEU A 43 -8.55 3.80 0.15
C LEU A 43 -7.33 3.98 -0.78
N PHE A 44 -7.26 5.11 -1.45
CA PHE A 44 -6.12 5.47 -2.29
C PHE A 44 -4.80 5.52 -1.48
N GLU A 45 -4.82 6.21 -0.34
CA GLU A 45 -3.66 6.27 0.58
C GLU A 45 -3.26 4.89 1.12
N ALA A 46 -4.24 4.01 1.38
CA ALA A 46 -3.97 2.63 1.80
C ALA A 46 -3.27 1.80 0.71
N ILE A 47 -3.65 1.97 -0.56
CA ILE A 47 -2.97 1.32 -1.70
C ILE A 47 -1.52 1.82 -1.78
N CYS A 48 -1.30 3.14 -1.73
CA CYS A 48 0.03 3.73 -1.72
C CYS A 48 0.84 3.28 -0.49
N GLY A 49 0.21 3.25 0.69
CA GLY A 49 0.81 2.79 1.94
C GLY A 49 1.19 1.31 1.91
N ALA A 50 0.38 0.45 1.27
CA ALA A 50 0.73 -0.96 1.08
C ALA A 50 1.96 -1.11 0.16
N LEU A 51 2.04 -0.34 -0.93
CA LEU A 51 3.16 -0.40 -1.88
C LEU A 51 4.44 0.19 -1.30
N TYR A 52 4.38 1.42 -0.78
CA TYR A 52 5.59 2.21 -0.47
C TYR A 52 5.82 2.42 1.01
N GLY A 53 4.92 1.93 1.87
CA GLY A 53 4.95 2.12 3.31
C GLY A 53 4.27 3.40 3.78
N LEU A 54 3.78 3.37 5.01
CA LEU A 54 3.28 4.53 5.73
C LEU A 54 4.47 5.21 6.44
N LYS A 55 4.54 6.54 6.40
CA LYS A 55 5.60 7.30 7.08
C LYS A 55 5.25 7.50 8.55
N ILE A 56 5.29 6.42 9.34
CA ILE A 56 5.00 6.44 10.78
C ILE A 56 6.32 6.42 11.54
N ARG A 57 6.67 7.53 12.20
CA ARG A 57 7.92 7.68 12.96
C ARG A 57 7.67 7.86 14.45
N THR A 58 6.49 8.33 14.84
CA THR A 58 6.14 8.60 16.23
C THR A 58 4.84 7.93 16.63
N LYS A 59 4.64 7.76 17.93
CA LYS A 59 3.40 7.24 18.51
C LYS A 59 2.18 8.08 18.13
N GLU A 60 2.33 9.39 18.06
CA GLU A 60 1.28 10.33 17.67
C GLU A 60 0.87 10.09 16.23
N GLN A 61 1.80 9.98 15.30
CA GLN A 61 1.53 9.66 13.90
C GLN A 61 0.84 8.30 13.75
N PHE A 62 1.24 7.29 14.54
CA PHE A 62 0.56 5.99 14.55
C PHE A 62 -0.90 6.16 15.01
N ARG A 63 -1.15 6.91 16.09
CA ARG A 63 -2.49 7.14 16.63
C ARG A 63 -3.39 7.92 15.69
N GLU A 64 -2.86 8.92 14.97
CA GLU A 64 -3.59 9.68 13.95
C GLU A 64 -4.06 8.81 12.78
N LEU A 65 -3.30 7.77 12.45
CA LEU A 65 -3.63 6.84 11.38
C LEU A 65 -4.48 5.65 11.85
N LEU A 66 -4.53 5.39 13.15
CA LEU A 66 -5.31 4.30 13.72
C LEU A 66 -6.80 4.64 13.67
N ASN A 67 -7.63 3.66 13.29
CA ASN A 67 -9.08 3.82 13.35
C ASN A 67 -9.55 3.98 14.80
N ASN A 68 -10.48 4.89 15.04
CA ASN A 68 -11.02 5.17 16.39
C ASN A 68 -11.62 3.93 17.06
N GLY A 69 -12.20 3.01 16.30
CA GLY A 69 -12.74 1.75 16.83
C GLY A 69 -11.68 0.75 17.31
N ALA A 70 -10.42 0.97 16.96
CA ALA A 70 -9.29 0.16 17.44
C ALA A 70 -8.55 0.77 18.65
N ILE A 71 -8.92 2.01 19.04
CA ILE A 71 -8.35 2.67 20.22
C ILE A 71 -8.82 1.93 21.47
N GLY A 72 -7.89 1.57 22.35
CA GLY A 72 -8.20 0.85 23.61
C GLY A 72 -8.15 -0.67 23.49
N THR A 73 -7.88 -1.23 22.31
CA THR A 73 -7.55 -2.65 22.20
C THR A 73 -6.16 -2.92 22.77
N GLU A 74 -5.91 -4.13 23.26
CA GLU A 74 -4.67 -4.50 23.95
C GLU A 74 -3.40 -4.31 23.08
N SER A 75 -3.50 -4.49 21.77
CA SER A 75 -2.38 -4.34 20.84
C SER A 75 -2.90 -3.91 19.47
N PRO A 76 -3.27 -2.62 19.31
CA PRO A 76 -3.81 -2.16 18.04
C PRO A 76 -2.75 -2.23 16.94
N GLU A 77 -3.14 -2.80 15.81
CA GLU A 77 -2.30 -2.91 14.61
C GLU A 77 -3.02 -2.31 13.40
N ILE A 78 -2.35 -1.43 12.67
CA ILE A 78 -2.77 -1.03 11.32
C ILE A 78 -2.24 -2.09 10.36
N TRP A 79 -3.12 -2.63 9.51
CA TRP A 79 -2.75 -3.69 8.60
C TRP A 79 -3.29 -3.43 7.19
N LEU A 80 -2.39 -3.51 6.21
CA LEU A 80 -2.67 -3.32 4.80
C LEU A 80 -2.20 -4.56 4.03
N GLU A 81 -3.09 -5.14 3.22
CA GLU A 81 -2.74 -6.23 2.30
C GLU A 81 -3.17 -5.85 0.89
N LEU A 82 -2.25 -5.93 -0.06
CA LEU A 82 -2.50 -5.65 -1.47
C LEU A 82 -2.14 -6.88 -2.31
N THR A 83 -3.11 -7.41 -3.05
CA THR A 83 -2.88 -8.42 -4.07
C THR A 83 -2.84 -7.75 -5.44
N PHE A 84 -1.77 -8.00 -6.19
CA PHE A 84 -1.61 -7.47 -7.54
C PHE A 84 -0.93 -8.48 -8.45
N THR A 85 -1.11 -8.31 -9.76
CA THR A 85 -0.39 -9.08 -10.77
C THR A 85 0.58 -8.19 -11.54
N GLY A 86 1.67 -8.79 -11.99
CA GLY A 86 2.66 -8.18 -12.86
C GLY A 86 3.19 -9.18 -13.88
N LEU A 87 3.94 -8.72 -14.87
CA LEU A 87 4.56 -9.57 -15.88
C LEU A 87 6.03 -9.79 -15.54
N VAL A 88 6.45 -11.05 -15.51
CA VAL A 88 7.85 -11.45 -15.40
C VAL A 88 8.17 -12.39 -16.56
N LEU A 89 9.08 -11.99 -17.44
CA LEU A 89 9.44 -12.74 -18.65
C LEU A 89 8.20 -13.13 -19.49
N GLY A 90 7.22 -12.23 -19.60
CA GLY A 90 5.96 -12.45 -20.35
C GLY A 90 4.90 -13.31 -19.65
N GLN A 91 5.18 -13.83 -18.46
CA GLN A 91 4.24 -14.59 -17.64
C GLN A 91 3.63 -13.74 -16.54
N GLU A 92 2.31 -13.86 -16.35
CA GLU A 92 1.63 -13.19 -15.24
C GLU A 92 2.01 -13.84 -13.91
N GLN A 93 2.44 -13.01 -12.96
CA GLN A 93 2.79 -13.40 -11.61
C GLN A 93 1.89 -12.69 -10.61
N THR A 94 1.43 -13.42 -9.60
CA THR A 94 0.62 -12.85 -8.52
C THR A 94 1.48 -12.58 -7.30
N TYR A 95 1.29 -11.41 -6.73
CA TYR A 95 1.98 -10.94 -5.53
C TYR A 95 0.96 -10.61 -4.44
N ILE A 96 1.24 -11.03 -3.20
CA ILE A 96 0.49 -10.63 -2.02
C ILE A 96 1.46 -9.88 -1.10
N LEU A 97 1.29 -8.58 -1.02
CA LEU A 97 2.10 -7.68 -0.20
C LEU A 97 1.32 -7.29 1.04
N LYS A 98 1.89 -7.53 2.22
CA LYS A 98 1.32 -7.19 3.53
C LYS A 98 2.24 -6.24 4.26
N ARG A 99 1.66 -5.22 4.89
CA ARG A 99 2.34 -4.32 5.83
C ARG A 99 1.53 -4.19 7.11
N GLY A 100 2.18 -4.45 8.23
CA GLY A 100 1.63 -4.25 9.57
C GLY A 100 2.40 -3.16 10.31
N TYR A 101 1.69 -2.34 11.08
CA TYR A 101 2.27 -1.30 11.92
C TYR A 101 1.66 -1.39 13.31
N LYS A 102 2.50 -1.47 14.32
CA LYS A 102 2.09 -1.48 15.72
C LYS A 102 3.10 -0.74 16.60
N LEU A 103 2.74 -0.48 17.83
CA LEU A 103 3.70 0.03 18.83
C LEU A 103 4.38 -1.15 19.53
N ASN A 104 5.68 -1.06 19.77
CA ASN A 104 6.40 -2.00 20.62
C ASN A 104 6.20 -1.65 22.11
N THR A 105 6.80 -2.43 23.01
CA THR A 105 6.72 -2.22 24.46
C THR A 105 7.27 -0.85 24.92
N ALA A 106 8.15 -0.23 24.14
CA ALA A 106 8.68 1.11 24.37
C ALA A 106 7.86 2.19 23.64
N GLU A 107 6.65 1.84 23.17
CA GLU A 107 5.72 2.72 22.44
C GLU A 107 6.29 3.31 21.13
N ASN A 108 7.34 2.72 20.57
CA ASN A 108 7.87 3.10 19.27
C ASN A 108 7.15 2.35 18.14
N PRO A 109 6.81 3.02 17.03
CA PRO A 109 6.25 2.36 15.86
C PRO A 109 7.21 1.33 15.29
N VAL A 110 6.70 0.13 15.02
CA VAL A 110 7.43 -0.93 14.32
C VAL A 110 6.63 -1.37 13.10
N GLU A 111 7.35 -1.56 12.00
CA GLU A 111 6.80 -2.06 10.75
C GLU A 111 7.16 -3.53 10.56
N SER A 112 6.23 -4.30 10.04
CA SER A 112 6.43 -5.65 9.51
C SER A 112 5.96 -5.69 8.05
N VAL A 113 6.76 -6.29 7.18
CA VAL A 113 6.45 -6.43 5.76
C VAL A 113 6.62 -7.88 5.34
N SER A 114 5.68 -8.37 4.56
CA SER A 114 5.75 -9.70 3.97
C SER A 114 5.26 -9.63 2.53
N LEU A 115 6.03 -10.20 1.60
CA LEU A 115 5.66 -10.36 0.20
C LEU A 115 5.68 -11.85 -0.13
N ASN A 116 4.55 -12.37 -0.62
CA ASN A 116 4.46 -13.71 -1.17
C ASN A 116 4.40 -13.63 -2.70
N MET A 117 5.20 -14.48 -3.36
CA MET A 117 5.22 -14.66 -4.81
C MET A 117 5.32 -16.16 -5.09
N ASN A 118 4.24 -16.78 -5.58
CA ASN A 118 4.20 -18.21 -5.95
C ASN A 118 4.71 -19.15 -4.84
N GLY A 119 4.33 -18.90 -3.58
CA GLY A 119 4.77 -19.68 -2.43
C GLY A 119 6.12 -19.26 -1.83
N ASN A 120 6.93 -18.47 -2.54
CA ASN A 120 8.14 -17.86 -1.98
C ASN A 120 7.74 -16.64 -1.16
N GLN A 121 8.19 -16.60 0.10
CA GLN A 121 7.88 -15.52 1.00
C GLN A 121 9.14 -14.75 1.41
N PHE A 122 9.09 -13.42 1.25
CA PHE A 122 10.09 -12.48 1.74
C PHE A 122 9.49 -11.72 2.92
N VAL A 123 10.15 -11.78 4.07
CA VAL A 123 9.67 -11.12 5.30
C VAL A 123 10.78 -10.24 5.86
N TYR A 124 10.43 -9.02 6.23
CA TYR A 124 11.31 -8.15 7.01
C TYR A 124 10.50 -7.26 7.95
N GLY A 125 11.17 -6.68 8.94
CA GLY A 125 10.56 -5.75 9.87
C GLY A 125 11.61 -4.99 10.68
N THR A 126 11.19 -3.90 11.29
CA THR A 126 12.10 -3.03 12.08
C THR A 126 12.67 -3.73 13.32
N ALA A 127 12.04 -4.82 13.78
CA ALA A 127 12.52 -5.64 14.90
C ALA A 127 13.59 -6.67 14.50
N MET A 128 13.86 -6.85 13.17
CA MET A 128 14.85 -7.82 12.69
C MET A 128 16.27 -7.24 12.72
N PRO A 129 17.31 -8.10 12.87
CA PRO A 129 18.71 -7.69 12.71
C PRO A 129 18.96 -7.04 11.35
N ILE A 130 19.73 -5.96 11.30
CA ILE A 130 19.94 -5.11 10.12
C ILE A 130 20.39 -5.91 8.90
N ALA A 131 21.31 -6.86 9.05
CA ALA A 131 21.85 -7.65 7.94
C ALA A 131 20.79 -8.54 7.26
N GLN A 132 19.92 -9.21 8.07
CA GLN A 132 18.85 -10.05 7.56
C GLN A 132 17.74 -9.21 6.93
N ARG A 133 17.39 -8.09 7.57
CA ARG A 133 16.41 -7.13 7.09
C ARG A 133 16.80 -6.58 5.72
N ALA A 134 18.05 -6.13 5.54
CA ALA A 134 18.50 -5.45 4.34
C ALA A 134 18.32 -6.31 3.07
N GLN A 135 18.61 -7.60 3.14
CA GLN A 135 18.45 -8.51 2.00
C GLN A 135 16.99 -8.69 1.60
N ALA A 136 16.09 -8.96 2.57
CA ALA A 136 14.67 -9.16 2.30
C ALA A 136 14.01 -7.84 1.82
N GLU A 137 14.35 -6.72 2.44
CA GLU A 137 13.89 -5.39 2.05
C GLU A 137 14.30 -5.05 0.61
N GLN A 138 15.56 -5.33 0.24
CA GLN A 138 16.05 -5.12 -1.13
C GLN A 138 15.26 -5.95 -2.15
N GLN A 139 14.96 -7.22 -1.85
CA GLN A 139 14.17 -8.07 -2.76
C GLN A 139 12.74 -7.56 -2.92
N VAL A 140 12.07 -7.21 -1.82
CA VAL A 140 10.72 -6.65 -1.86
C VAL A 140 10.69 -5.34 -2.66
N ASN A 141 11.63 -4.43 -2.39
CA ASN A 141 11.72 -3.14 -3.09
C ASN A 141 12.02 -3.33 -4.58
N LYS A 142 12.87 -4.29 -4.96
CA LYS A 142 13.13 -4.63 -6.36
C LYS A 142 11.87 -5.09 -7.09
N ILE A 143 11.05 -5.94 -6.44
CA ILE A 143 9.80 -6.43 -7.01
C ILE A 143 8.79 -5.28 -7.17
N ILE A 144 8.62 -4.45 -6.14
CA ILE A 144 7.72 -3.29 -6.19
C ILE A 144 8.17 -2.33 -7.29
N LYS A 145 9.45 -1.98 -7.34
CA LYS A 145 10.03 -1.07 -8.34
C LYS A 145 9.89 -1.60 -9.78
N ALA A 146 10.01 -2.91 -9.98
CA ALA A 146 9.82 -3.53 -11.29
C ALA A 146 8.35 -3.49 -11.76
N ASN A 147 7.38 -3.46 -10.84
CA ASN A 147 5.95 -3.45 -11.16
C ASN A 147 5.37 -2.04 -11.22
N LEU A 148 5.70 -1.19 -10.25
CA LEU A 148 5.31 0.23 -10.20
C LEU A 148 6.36 1.02 -9.40
N PRO A 149 7.34 1.66 -10.07
CA PRO A 149 8.28 2.55 -9.40
C PRO A 149 7.56 3.70 -8.69
N GLN A 150 8.04 4.06 -7.49
CA GLN A 150 7.41 5.12 -6.70
C GLN A 150 7.42 6.47 -7.44
N GLU A 151 8.45 6.72 -8.23
CA GLU A 151 8.60 7.93 -9.04
C GLU A 151 7.51 8.05 -10.11
N LEU A 152 7.01 6.91 -10.61
CA LEU A 152 5.94 6.85 -11.60
C LEU A 152 4.55 6.74 -10.96
N SER A 153 4.46 6.45 -9.65
CA SER A 153 3.17 6.24 -8.98
C SER A 153 2.24 7.44 -9.11
N LYS A 154 2.77 8.67 -9.08
CA LYS A 154 2.02 9.91 -9.24
C LYS A 154 1.28 10.03 -10.58
N TYR A 155 1.68 9.29 -11.62
CA TYR A 155 1.02 9.28 -12.93
C TYR A 155 -0.06 8.22 -13.07
N PHE A 156 -0.03 7.19 -12.23
CA PHE A 156 -0.96 6.06 -12.25
C PHE A 156 -1.85 5.99 -11.02
N LEU A 157 -1.36 6.53 -9.90
CA LEU A 157 -2.05 6.59 -8.63
C LEU A 157 -2.15 8.06 -8.23
N PHE A 158 -3.26 8.72 -8.54
CA PHE A 158 -3.51 10.13 -8.19
C PHE A 158 -4.97 10.33 -7.78
N ASP A 159 -5.19 11.24 -6.85
CA ASP A 159 -6.53 11.69 -6.51
C ASP A 159 -6.88 12.99 -7.28
N ALA A 160 -8.16 13.38 -7.23
CA ALA A 160 -8.65 14.54 -7.98
C ALA A 160 -7.95 15.87 -7.63
N MET A 161 -7.43 16.01 -6.40
CA MET A 161 -6.70 17.22 -5.99
C MET A 161 -5.30 17.27 -6.58
N GLN A 162 -4.63 16.13 -6.68
CA GLN A 162 -3.29 16.02 -7.28
C GLN A 162 -3.33 16.16 -8.80
N SER A 163 -4.46 15.81 -9.45
CA SER A 163 -4.60 15.94 -10.90
C SER A 163 -4.48 17.40 -11.39
N SER A 164 -4.91 18.37 -10.58
CA SER A 164 -4.77 19.80 -10.91
C SER A 164 -3.31 20.26 -10.92
N ASP A 165 -2.45 19.68 -10.08
CA ASP A 165 -1.04 20.03 -10.00
C ASP A 165 -0.23 19.37 -11.13
N LEU A 166 -0.59 18.16 -11.53
CA LEU A 166 -0.01 17.48 -12.70
C LEU A 166 -0.27 18.26 -14.01
N LEU A 167 -1.43 18.88 -14.12
CA LEU A 167 -1.77 19.73 -15.28
C LEU A 167 -0.96 21.02 -15.28
N LYS A 168 -0.67 21.61 -14.10
CA LYS A 168 0.13 22.84 -13.97
C LYS A 168 1.61 22.63 -14.25
N GLU A 169 2.17 21.49 -13.91
CA GLU A 169 3.60 21.20 -14.08
C GLU A 169 4.02 20.88 -15.52
N GLY A 170 3.08 20.89 -16.49
CA GLY A 170 3.40 20.60 -17.91
C GLY A 170 3.94 19.19 -18.15
N VAL A 171 3.73 18.29 -17.20
CA VAL A 171 4.30 16.94 -17.14
C VAL A 171 3.84 16.06 -18.32
N PHE A 172 2.64 16.33 -18.87
CA PHE A 172 2.14 15.61 -20.05
C PHE A 172 2.98 15.87 -21.32
N SER A 173 3.67 17.00 -21.41
CA SER A 173 4.55 17.29 -22.55
C SER A 173 5.84 16.45 -22.56
N GLN A 174 6.21 15.81 -21.44
CA GLN A 174 7.38 14.93 -21.35
C GLN A 174 7.06 13.46 -21.63
N LEU A 175 5.79 13.06 -21.58
CA LEU A 175 5.33 11.67 -21.83
C LEU A 175 5.03 11.40 -23.32
N ILE A 176 5.01 12.43 -24.17
CA ILE A 176 4.66 12.35 -25.60
C ILE A 176 5.94 12.45 -26.51
N ARG A 177 7.13 12.34 -25.92
CA ARG A 177 8.38 12.29 -26.71
C ARG A 177 8.96 10.89 -26.79
#